data_71414380ce5891cef66682c8981f9a0d
#
_entry.id   71414380ce5891cef66682c8981f9a0d
#
_cell.length_a   1.000
_cell.length_b   1.000
_cell.length_c   1.000
_cell.angle_alpha   90.00
_cell.angle_beta   90.00
_cell.angle_gamma   90.00
#
_symmetry.space_group_name_H-M   'P 1'
#
loop_
_entity.id
_entity.type
_entity.pdbx_description
1 polymer ?
#
loop_
_entity_poly.entity_id
_entity_poly.type
_entity_poly.pdbx_seq_one_letter_code
_entity_poly.pdbx_strand_id
1 'polypeptide(L)'
;MLMAKASTQGSPQGSMKARTSGSSSRVSADTAAGTTIHEGRLNSAGRRFAIVASRFNELIGDRLVDGALDAIRRTGGSTDDVEIFHCPGAMEIPGLLQKVVDTGRFDGVICLGVVIRGATPHFDLVVGQAIAGISRIAATGQVAIACGVLACETIEQALERAGTKAGNRGTDAAMVAIEMADLYTTFQPGAPASGRP
;
A
#
# COMPACT_ATOMS: atom_id res chain seq x y z
N MET A 1 0.84 61.28 36.17
CA MET A 1 2.10 61.77 35.65
C MET A 1 2.95 60.54 35.41
N LEU A 2 3.26 60.04 34.26
CA LEU A 2 3.55 60.55 32.90
C LEU A 2 3.16 59.53 31.83
N MET A 3 2.62 59.98 30.72
CA MET A 3 2.34 59.20 29.49
C MET A 3 3.65 58.80 28.81
N ALA A 4 3.66 57.63 28.12
CA ALA A 4 4.48 57.43 26.96
C ALA A 4 3.76 56.48 25.94
N LYS A 5 3.78 56.93 24.70
CA LYS A 5 2.97 56.56 23.55
C LYS A 5 3.32 55.19 22.93
N ALA A 6 2.29 54.62 22.32
CA ALA A 6 2.31 53.51 21.37
C ALA A 6 3.14 53.81 20.12
N SER A 7 3.76 52.77 19.56
CA SER A 7 4.16 52.70 18.17
C SER A 7 3.70 51.37 17.59
N THR A 8 2.73 51.43 16.73
CA THR A 8 2.28 50.39 15.80
C THR A 8 3.31 50.20 14.72
N GLN A 9 3.81 49.00 14.55
CA GLN A 9 4.42 48.58 13.29
C GLN A 9 3.78 47.27 12.83
N GLY A 10 3.13 47.34 11.69
CA GLY A 10 2.48 46.21 11.01
C GLY A 10 3.49 45.20 10.46
N SER A 11 3.18 43.95 10.65
CA SER A 11 3.87 42.85 10.01
C SER A 11 3.17 42.48 8.69
N PRO A 12 3.90 42.20 7.60
CA PRO A 12 3.30 41.80 6.37
C PRO A 12 2.84 40.33 6.44
N GLN A 13 1.61 40.09 6.05
CA GLN A 13 1.04 38.75 5.83
C GLN A 13 1.77 38.07 4.68
N GLY A 14 2.63 37.10 4.99
CA GLY A 14 3.20 36.19 4.03
C GLY A 14 2.19 35.12 3.64
N SER A 15 1.64 35.22 2.44
CA SER A 15 0.83 34.20 1.80
C SER A 15 1.64 32.91 1.64
N MET A 16 1.31 31.91 2.46
CA MET A 16 1.90 30.57 2.40
C MET A 16 1.18 29.78 1.29
N LYS A 17 1.72 29.84 0.05
CA LYS A 17 1.30 28.97 -1.03
C LYS A 17 1.58 27.50 -0.64
N ALA A 18 0.53 26.72 -0.49
CA ALA A 18 0.61 25.28 -0.35
C ALA A 18 1.33 24.69 -1.59
N ARG A 19 2.53 24.14 -1.37
CA ARG A 19 3.24 23.36 -2.38
C ARG A 19 2.66 21.96 -2.36
N THR A 20 1.78 21.64 -3.29
CA THR A 20 1.41 20.27 -3.63
C THR A 20 2.66 19.58 -4.20
N SER A 21 3.28 18.74 -3.38
CA SER A 21 4.38 17.88 -3.82
C SER A 21 3.80 16.67 -4.54
N GLY A 22 3.46 16.81 -5.80
CA GLY A 22 3.33 15.69 -6.72
C GLY A 22 4.74 15.18 -7.03
N SER A 23 5.15 14.10 -6.40
CA SER A 23 6.36 13.37 -6.79
C SER A 23 6.06 12.57 -8.05
N SER A 24 6.06 13.23 -9.20
CA SER A 24 6.22 12.58 -10.49
C SER A 24 7.72 12.35 -10.68
N SER A 25 8.16 11.11 -10.77
CA SER A 25 9.51 10.74 -11.19
C SER A 25 9.69 11.22 -12.64
N ARG A 26 10.29 12.41 -12.80
CA ARG A 26 10.57 12.96 -14.13
C ARG A 26 11.87 12.32 -14.64
N VAL A 27 11.74 11.33 -15.48
CA VAL A 27 12.80 10.97 -16.40
C VAL A 27 13.06 12.22 -17.26
N SER A 28 14.30 12.70 -17.33
CA SER A 28 14.63 13.91 -18.11
C SER A 28 14.27 13.68 -19.57
N ALA A 29 13.76 14.72 -20.25
CA ALA A 29 13.30 14.65 -21.64
C ALA A 29 14.37 14.12 -22.60
N ASP A 30 15.66 14.36 -22.32
CA ASP A 30 16.79 13.88 -23.11
C ASP A 30 17.04 12.38 -23.00
N THR A 31 16.64 11.73 -21.87
CA THR A 31 16.78 10.28 -21.67
C THR A 31 15.64 9.50 -22.32
N ALA A 32 14.50 10.16 -22.62
CA ALA A 32 13.29 9.51 -23.12
C ALA A 32 13.22 9.41 -24.65
N ALA A 33 14.13 10.02 -25.39
CA ALA A 33 14.12 9.98 -26.87
C ALA A 33 14.38 8.53 -27.35
N GLY A 34 13.31 7.86 -27.79
CA GLY A 34 13.34 6.47 -28.28
C GLY A 34 13.11 5.40 -27.21
N THR A 35 12.93 5.77 -25.94
CA THR A 35 12.65 4.83 -24.85
C THR A 35 11.12 4.71 -24.63
N THR A 36 10.60 3.49 -24.57
CA THR A 36 9.22 3.24 -24.15
C THR A 36 9.18 2.99 -22.64
N ILE A 37 8.42 3.79 -21.92
CA ILE A 37 8.26 3.67 -20.47
C ILE A 37 6.87 3.12 -20.19
N HIS A 38 6.79 2.04 -19.39
CA HIS A 38 5.55 1.45 -18.92
C HIS A 38 5.42 1.70 -17.43
N GLU A 39 4.35 2.36 -17.03
CA GLU A 39 4.00 2.63 -15.64
C GLU A 39 2.56 2.19 -15.38
N GLY A 40 2.30 1.58 -14.23
CA GLY A 40 0.95 1.28 -13.78
C GLY A 40 0.24 2.55 -13.31
N ARG A 41 -1.06 2.61 -13.52
CA ARG A 41 -1.90 3.70 -13.01
C ARG A 41 -2.59 3.28 -11.74
N LEU A 42 -2.81 4.23 -10.84
CA LEU A 42 -3.60 4.04 -9.64
C LEU A 42 -5.10 4.09 -9.98
N ASN A 43 -5.56 3.02 -10.64
CA ASN A 43 -6.97 2.87 -11.05
C ASN A 43 -7.44 1.45 -10.71
N SER A 44 -8.34 1.35 -9.75
CA SER A 44 -8.94 0.09 -9.31
C SER A 44 -10.36 -0.16 -9.86
N ALA A 45 -10.88 0.75 -10.70
CA ALA A 45 -12.21 0.61 -11.27
C ALA A 45 -12.37 -0.68 -12.08
N GLY A 46 -13.39 -1.47 -11.77
CA GLY A 46 -13.69 -2.74 -12.43
C GLY A 46 -12.72 -3.88 -12.14
N ARG A 47 -11.81 -3.72 -11.17
CA ARG A 47 -10.85 -4.74 -10.75
C ARG A 47 -11.30 -5.41 -9.46
N ARG A 48 -10.96 -6.67 -9.33
CA ARG A 48 -11.25 -7.48 -8.15
C ARG A 48 -10.00 -7.68 -7.31
N PHE A 49 -10.12 -7.40 -6.02
CA PHE A 49 -9.00 -7.56 -5.09
C PHE A 49 -9.33 -8.57 -3.99
N ALA A 50 -8.31 -9.28 -3.53
CA ALA A 50 -8.39 -10.04 -2.29
C ALA A 50 -7.51 -9.40 -1.23
N ILE A 51 -7.99 -9.41 0.02
CA ILE A 51 -7.19 -9.07 1.21
C ILE A 51 -7.01 -10.35 2.01
N VAL A 52 -5.77 -10.77 2.22
CA VAL A 52 -5.41 -11.88 3.12
C VAL A 52 -4.87 -11.28 4.41
N ALA A 53 -5.64 -11.36 5.49
CA ALA A 53 -5.33 -10.68 6.74
C ALA A 53 -5.19 -11.66 7.91
N SER A 54 -4.14 -11.50 8.72
CA SER A 54 -3.99 -12.27 9.95
C SER A 54 -4.74 -11.65 11.12
N ARG A 55 -5.33 -12.50 12.01
CA ARG A 55 -6.08 -12.05 13.18
C ARG A 55 -5.22 -11.68 14.38
N PHE A 56 -3.98 -12.20 14.51
CA PHE A 56 -3.12 -11.75 15.60
C PHE A 56 -2.88 -10.25 15.54
N ASN A 57 -3.03 -9.57 16.68
CA ASN A 57 -3.00 -8.12 16.82
C ASN A 57 -4.15 -7.43 16.05
N GLU A 58 -5.35 -8.00 16.10
CA GLU A 58 -6.56 -7.64 15.34
C GLU A 58 -6.86 -6.14 15.36
N LEU A 59 -6.80 -5.49 16.52
CA LEU A 59 -7.04 -4.04 16.64
C LEU A 59 -6.20 -3.20 15.66
N ILE A 60 -4.97 -3.62 15.39
CA ILE A 60 -4.07 -2.94 14.46
C ILE A 60 -4.31 -3.48 13.04
N GLY A 61 -4.54 -4.79 12.93
CA GLY A 61 -4.84 -5.46 11.67
C GLY A 61 -6.06 -4.88 10.96
N ASP A 62 -7.15 -4.63 11.70
CA ASP A 62 -8.39 -4.03 11.17
C ASP A 62 -8.14 -2.63 10.59
N ARG A 63 -7.30 -1.82 11.24
CA ARG A 63 -6.92 -0.51 10.71
C ARG A 63 -6.12 -0.60 9.41
N LEU A 64 -5.32 -1.65 9.23
CA LEU A 64 -4.65 -1.90 7.95
C LEU A 64 -5.65 -2.29 6.86
N VAL A 65 -6.63 -3.13 7.20
CA VAL A 65 -7.73 -3.52 6.29
C VAL A 65 -8.53 -2.28 5.88
N ASP A 66 -8.93 -1.45 6.84
CA ASP A 66 -9.65 -0.19 6.58
C ASP A 66 -8.86 0.73 5.64
N GLY A 67 -7.53 0.85 5.87
CA GLY A 67 -6.66 1.63 5.02
C GLY A 67 -6.57 1.09 3.59
N ALA A 68 -6.55 -0.23 3.42
CA ALA A 68 -6.55 -0.86 2.10
C ALA A 68 -7.88 -0.64 1.36
N LEU A 69 -9.01 -0.81 2.04
CA LEU A 69 -10.35 -0.55 1.49
C LEU A 69 -10.53 0.92 1.10
N ASP A 70 -10.02 1.85 1.91
CA ASP A 70 -10.06 3.28 1.60
C ASP A 70 -9.23 3.62 0.35
N ALA A 71 -8.05 3.03 0.19
CA ALA A 71 -7.22 3.19 -1.00
C ALA A 71 -7.95 2.70 -2.28
N ILE A 72 -8.59 1.53 -2.22
CA ILE A 72 -9.37 0.99 -3.33
C ILE A 72 -10.51 1.95 -3.71
N ARG A 73 -11.28 2.46 -2.72
CA ARG A 73 -12.35 3.44 -3.01
C ARG A 73 -11.82 4.73 -3.64
N ARG A 74 -10.73 5.27 -3.10
CA ARG A 74 -10.13 6.53 -3.61
C ARG A 74 -9.57 6.40 -5.01
N THR A 75 -9.22 5.21 -5.44
CA THR A 75 -8.71 4.93 -6.79
C THR A 75 -9.80 4.46 -7.76
N GLY A 76 -11.08 4.58 -7.37
CA GLY A 76 -12.23 4.35 -8.23
C GLY A 76 -12.84 2.95 -8.18
N GLY A 77 -12.34 2.06 -7.31
CA GLY A 77 -12.89 0.71 -7.12
C GLY A 77 -14.08 0.66 -6.16
N SER A 78 -14.80 -0.46 -6.19
CA SER A 78 -15.85 -0.79 -5.22
C SER A 78 -15.34 -1.75 -4.17
N THR A 79 -15.78 -1.57 -2.92
CA THR A 79 -15.55 -2.57 -1.87
C THR A 79 -16.35 -3.84 -2.08
N ASP A 80 -17.39 -3.82 -2.92
CA ASP A 80 -18.15 -5.01 -3.31
C ASP A 80 -17.33 -5.97 -4.18
N ASP A 81 -16.28 -5.45 -4.82
CA ASP A 81 -15.31 -6.23 -5.61
C ASP A 81 -14.09 -6.69 -4.79
N VAL A 82 -14.17 -6.59 -3.45
CA VAL A 82 -13.11 -7.01 -2.54
C VAL A 82 -13.58 -8.18 -1.69
N GLU A 83 -12.78 -9.25 -1.65
CA GLU A 83 -12.98 -10.37 -0.73
C GLU A 83 -11.89 -10.36 0.35
N ILE A 84 -12.29 -10.51 1.61
CA ILE A 84 -11.36 -10.55 2.75
C ILE A 84 -11.29 -11.96 3.30
N PHE A 85 -10.07 -12.50 3.37
CA PHE A 85 -9.76 -13.83 3.87
C PHE A 85 -8.94 -13.70 5.16
N HIS A 86 -9.50 -14.14 6.28
CA HIS A 86 -8.79 -14.11 7.56
C HIS A 86 -8.10 -15.45 7.86
N CYS A 87 -6.82 -15.38 8.29
CA CYS A 87 -6.08 -16.50 8.84
C CYS A 87 -5.67 -16.23 10.30
N PRO A 88 -5.28 -17.26 11.08
CA PRO A 88 -4.93 -17.07 12.49
C PRO A 88 -3.74 -16.12 12.69
N GLY A 89 -2.62 -16.34 12.03
CA GLY A 89 -1.39 -15.59 12.23
C GLY A 89 -0.63 -15.32 10.92
N ALA A 90 0.48 -14.61 11.02
CA ALA A 90 1.30 -14.25 9.85
C ALA A 90 1.90 -15.49 9.14
N MET A 91 2.18 -16.56 9.87
CA MET A 91 2.70 -17.82 9.32
C MET A 91 1.72 -18.50 8.34
N GLU A 92 0.44 -18.29 8.52
CA GLU A 92 -0.61 -18.90 7.69
C GLU A 92 -0.90 -18.09 6.44
N ILE A 93 -0.45 -16.82 6.38
CA ILE A 93 -0.67 -15.95 5.21
C ILE A 93 -0.19 -16.61 3.90
N PRO A 94 1.05 -17.16 3.79
CA PRO A 94 1.50 -17.73 2.52
C PRO A 94 0.64 -18.89 2.01
N GLY A 95 0.23 -19.79 2.93
CA GLY A 95 -0.62 -20.92 2.56
C GLY A 95 -1.99 -20.49 2.04
N LEU A 96 -2.63 -19.53 2.72
CA LEU A 96 -3.91 -18.97 2.31
C LEU A 96 -3.77 -18.15 1.02
N LEU A 97 -2.71 -17.34 0.92
CA LEU A 97 -2.39 -16.57 -0.29
C LEU A 97 -2.31 -17.48 -1.53
N GLN A 98 -1.60 -18.60 -1.44
CA GLN A 98 -1.52 -19.55 -2.56
C GLN A 98 -2.89 -20.03 -2.99
N LYS A 99 -3.77 -20.39 -2.03
CA LYS A 99 -5.14 -20.81 -2.34
C LYS A 99 -5.96 -19.72 -3.02
N VAL A 100 -5.81 -18.47 -2.59
CA VAL A 100 -6.48 -17.32 -3.19
C VAL A 100 -5.98 -17.09 -4.62
N VAL A 101 -4.67 -17.15 -4.86
CA VAL A 101 -4.05 -17.01 -6.18
C VAL A 101 -4.52 -18.11 -7.13
N ASP A 102 -4.56 -19.36 -6.66
CA ASP A 102 -4.98 -20.53 -7.47
C ASP A 102 -6.43 -20.42 -7.98
N THR A 103 -7.26 -19.56 -7.39
CA THR A 103 -8.64 -19.31 -7.87
C THR A 103 -8.69 -18.57 -9.21
N GLY A 104 -7.66 -17.79 -9.54
CA GLY A 104 -7.62 -16.95 -10.75
C GLY A 104 -8.68 -15.83 -10.78
N ARG A 105 -9.33 -15.51 -9.65
CA ARG A 105 -10.48 -14.59 -9.58
C ARG A 105 -10.11 -13.13 -9.38
N PHE A 106 -8.89 -12.83 -9.00
CA PHE A 106 -8.46 -11.51 -8.53
C PHE A 106 -7.37 -10.91 -9.42
N ASP A 107 -7.43 -9.60 -9.61
CA ASP A 107 -6.41 -8.82 -10.31
C ASP A 107 -5.23 -8.47 -9.39
N GLY A 108 -5.49 -8.40 -8.08
CA GLY A 108 -4.48 -8.13 -7.07
C GLY A 108 -4.81 -8.75 -5.72
N VAL A 109 -3.78 -9.09 -4.94
CA VAL A 109 -3.90 -9.62 -3.59
C VAL A 109 -3.05 -8.79 -2.63
N ILE A 110 -3.64 -8.39 -1.51
CA ILE A 110 -3.02 -7.57 -0.48
C ILE A 110 -2.87 -8.42 0.78
N CYS A 111 -1.63 -8.69 1.19
CA CYS A 111 -1.32 -9.47 2.40
C CYS A 111 -1.10 -8.53 3.58
N LEU A 112 -1.93 -8.65 4.61
CA LEU A 112 -1.89 -7.81 5.81
C LEU A 112 -1.68 -8.65 7.06
N GLY A 113 -0.86 -8.15 7.97
CA GLY A 113 -0.63 -8.80 9.25
C GLY A 113 0.22 -7.92 10.16
N VAL A 114 0.24 -8.26 11.43
CA VAL A 114 1.00 -7.50 12.43
C VAL A 114 1.76 -8.45 13.32
N VAL A 115 3.08 -8.37 13.27
CA VAL A 115 3.98 -9.13 14.16
C VAL A 115 4.73 -8.13 15.03
N ILE A 116 4.60 -8.28 16.33
CA ILE A 116 5.24 -7.43 17.34
C ILE A 116 6.25 -8.30 18.10
N ARG A 117 7.47 -7.78 18.29
CA ARG A 117 8.53 -8.52 18.97
C ARG A 117 8.16 -8.84 20.41
N GLY A 118 8.20 -10.12 20.74
CA GLY A 118 8.10 -10.62 22.11
C GLY A 118 9.47 -10.84 22.73
N ALA A 119 9.49 -11.50 23.89
CA ALA A 119 10.71 -11.77 24.66
C ALA A 119 11.60 -12.89 24.05
N THR A 120 11.18 -13.55 23.00
CA THR A 120 11.86 -14.69 22.41
C THR A 120 12.26 -14.47 20.96
N PRO A 121 13.24 -15.22 20.40
CA PRO A 121 13.64 -15.14 18.99
C PRO A 121 12.55 -15.53 17.98
N HIS A 122 11.39 -15.99 18.44
CA HIS A 122 10.27 -16.45 17.62
C HIS A 122 9.80 -15.38 16.60
N PHE A 123 9.92 -14.10 16.96
CA PHE A 123 9.60 -12.99 16.07
C PHE A 123 10.32 -13.07 14.72
N ASP A 124 11.64 -13.26 14.75
CA ASP A 124 12.45 -13.26 13.52
C ASP A 124 12.10 -14.45 12.62
N LEU A 125 11.79 -15.59 13.21
CA LEU A 125 11.35 -16.79 12.51
C LEU A 125 10.00 -16.57 11.83
N VAL A 126 9.03 -16.03 12.55
CA VAL A 126 7.67 -15.77 12.01
C VAL A 126 7.72 -14.75 10.88
N VAL A 127 8.37 -13.61 11.09
CA VAL A 127 8.49 -12.54 10.09
C VAL A 127 9.23 -13.05 8.86
N GLY A 128 10.39 -13.69 9.05
CA GLY A 128 11.21 -14.19 7.95
C GLY A 128 10.45 -15.18 7.07
N GLN A 129 9.78 -16.16 7.68
CA GLN A 129 9.04 -17.19 6.93
C GLN A 129 7.78 -16.63 6.25
N ALA A 130 7.04 -15.77 6.91
CA ALA A 130 5.85 -15.13 6.32
C ALA A 130 6.22 -14.32 5.08
N ILE A 131 7.20 -13.43 5.19
CA ILE A 131 7.65 -12.58 4.08
C ILE A 131 8.28 -13.40 2.95
N ALA A 132 9.13 -14.39 3.27
CA ALA A 132 9.73 -15.27 2.27
C ALA A 132 8.66 -16.07 1.50
N GLY A 133 7.63 -16.56 2.21
CA GLY A 133 6.50 -17.26 1.60
C GLY A 133 5.70 -16.37 0.66
N ILE A 134 5.34 -15.16 1.09
CA ILE A 134 4.63 -14.19 0.25
C ILE A 134 5.47 -13.83 -0.99
N SER A 135 6.75 -13.51 -0.80
CA SER A 135 7.66 -13.13 -1.89
C SER A 135 7.83 -14.24 -2.94
N ARG A 136 7.88 -15.50 -2.51
CA ARG A 136 7.98 -16.65 -3.42
C ARG A 136 6.75 -16.76 -4.33
N ILE A 137 5.56 -16.54 -3.79
CA ILE A 137 4.31 -16.57 -4.56
C ILE A 137 4.23 -15.35 -5.47
N ALA A 138 4.59 -14.16 -4.98
CA ALA A 138 4.62 -12.94 -5.78
C ALA A 138 5.56 -13.05 -6.99
N ALA A 139 6.71 -13.72 -6.83
CA ALA A 139 7.69 -13.94 -7.89
C ALA A 139 7.18 -14.80 -9.05
N THR A 140 6.06 -15.52 -8.91
CA THR A 140 5.43 -16.25 -10.02
C THR A 140 4.82 -15.34 -11.08
N GLY A 141 4.49 -14.09 -10.72
CA GLY A 141 3.90 -13.10 -11.62
C GLY A 141 2.46 -13.43 -12.07
N GLN A 142 1.79 -14.40 -11.45
CA GLN A 142 0.42 -14.79 -11.82
C GLN A 142 -0.62 -13.71 -11.52
N VAL A 143 -0.44 -12.98 -10.44
CA VAL A 143 -1.30 -11.89 -9.98
C VAL A 143 -0.44 -10.85 -9.25
N ALA A 144 -0.88 -9.60 -9.23
CA ALA A 144 -0.22 -8.56 -8.46
C ALA A 144 -0.35 -8.84 -6.95
N ILE A 145 0.76 -9.01 -6.24
CA ILE A 145 0.76 -9.28 -4.79
C ILE A 145 1.52 -8.18 -4.08
N ALA A 146 0.88 -7.57 -3.07
CA ALA A 146 1.50 -6.59 -2.20
C ALA A 146 1.57 -7.07 -0.75
N CYS A 147 2.68 -6.80 -0.09
CA CYS A 147 2.92 -7.17 1.30
C CYS A 147 2.85 -5.95 2.22
N GLY A 148 1.81 -5.88 3.04
CA GLY A 148 1.63 -4.91 4.11
C GLY A 148 1.75 -5.53 5.51
N VAL A 149 2.51 -6.62 5.65
CA VAL A 149 2.79 -7.23 6.96
C VAL A 149 3.72 -6.31 7.74
N LEU A 150 3.26 -5.86 8.90
CA LEU A 150 4.06 -5.09 9.85
C LEU A 150 4.95 -6.02 10.68
N ALA A 151 6.23 -5.66 10.76
CA ALA A 151 7.19 -6.24 11.70
C ALA A 151 7.73 -5.10 12.57
N CYS A 152 7.33 -5.05 13.84
CA CYS A 152 7.59 -3.92 14.72
C CYS A 152 8.19 -4.40 16.05
N GLU A 153 9.07 -3.60 16.63
CA GLU A 153 9.66 -3.86 17.94
C GLU A 153 8.64 -3.62 19.05
N THR A 154 7.74 -2.63 18.88
CA THR A 154 6.75 -2.23 19.90
C THR A 154 5.36 -2.05 19.31
N ILE A 155 4.34 -2.05 20.18
CA ILE A 155 2.95 -1.78 19.83
C ILE A 155 2.80 -0.36 19.26
N GLU A 156 3.52 0.60 19.84
CA GLU A 156 3.48 2.01 19.41
C GLU A 156 3.96 2.14 17.96
N GLN A 157 5.04 1.46 17.60
CA GLN A 157 5.53 1.44 16.22
C GLN A 157 4.50 0.86 15.24
N ALA A 158 3.77 -0.18 15.65
CA ALA A 158 2.73 -0.78 14.84
C ALA A 158 1.53 0.18 14.68
N LEU A 159 1.09 0.84 15.76
CA LEU A 159 0.02 1.84 15.73
C LEU A 159 0.39 3.05 14.86
N GLU A 160 1.64 3.53 14.92
CA GLU A 160 2.11 4.63 14.08
C GLU A 160 1.96 4.33 12.59
N ARG A 161 2.07 3.06 12.18
CA ARG A 161 2.01 2.58 10.79
C ARG A 161 0.64 2.07 10.37
N ALA A 162 -0.33 2.16 11.26
CA ALA A 162 -1.72 1.72 11.03
C ALA A 162 -2.70 2.91 11.00
N GLY A 163 -2.27 4.05 10.46
CA GLY A 163 -3.14 5.21 10.21
C GLY A 163 -3.02 6.33 11.24
N THR A 164 -1.89 6.41 11.96
CA THR A 164 -1.61 7.56 12.83
C THR A 164 -0.44 8.39 12.28
N LYS A 165 0.71 8.43 12.95
CA LYS A 165 1.80 9.35 12.63
C LYS A 165 2.56 9.01 11.34
N ALA A 166 2.74 7.73 11.04
CA ALA A 166 3.57 7.24 9.93
C ALA A 166 2.75 6.67 8.74
N GLY A 167 1.54 7.18 8.53
CA GLY A 167 0.64 6.71 7.47
C GLY A 167 -0.01 5.37 7.80
N ASN A 168 -0.51 4.68 6.77
CA ASN A 168 -1.16 3.37 6.92
C ASN A 168 -0.57 2.37 5.90
N ARG A 169 0.10 1.34 6.39
CA ARG A 169 0.74 0.33 5.54
C ARG A 169 -0.25 -0.54 4.76
N GLY A 170 -1.50 -0.63 5.20
CA GLY A 170 -2.57 -1.24 4.40
C GLY A 170 -2.90 -0.40 3.17
N THR A 171 -2.97 0.93 3.33
CA THR A 171 -3.10 1.88 2.22
C THR A 171 -1.94 1.75 1.24
N ASP A 172 -0.69 1.76 1.75
CA ASP A 172 0.50 1.66 0.91
C ASP A 172 0.51 0.35 0.10
N ALA A 173 0.20 -0.78 0.76
CA ALA A 173 0.13 -2.09 0.11
C ALA A 173 -0.99 -2.16 -0.95
N ALA A 174 -2.16 -1.55 -0.68
CA ALA A 174 -3.23 -1.49 -1.66
C ALA A 174 -2.82 -0.67 -2.89
N MET A 175 -2.17 0.48 -2.70
CA MET A 175 -1.66 1.30 -3.81
C MET A 175 -0.67 0.52 -4.68
N VAL A 176 0.25 -0.24 -4.07
CA VAL A 176 1.18 -1.11 -4.79
C VAL A 176 0.44 -2.19 -5.57
N ALA A 177 -0.55 -2.88 -4.95
CA ALA A 177 -1.32 -3.91 -5.63
C ALA A 177 -2.09 -3.35 -6.83
N ILE A 178 -2.69 -2.16 -6.71
CA ILE A 178 -3.45 -1.49 -7.76
C ILE A 178 -2.54 -1.12 -8.93
N GLU A 179 -1.42 -0.47 -8.65
CA GLU A 179 -0.45 -0.06 -9.67
C GLU A 179 0.12 -1.27 -10.43
N MET A 180 0.51 -2.31 -9.70
CA MET A 180 1.03 -3.53 -10.31
C MET A 180 -0.03 -4.30 -11.08
N ALA A 181 -1.29 -4.35 -10.62
CA ALA A 181 -2.38 -4.95 -11.36
C ALA A 181 -2.65 -4.22 -12.69
N ASP A 182 -2.55 -2.89 -12.70
CA ASP A 182 -2.66 -2.11 -13.95
C ASP A 182 -1.48 -2.38 -14.87
N LEU A 183 -0.26 -2.37 -14.36
CA LEU A 183 0.94 -2.65 -15.13
C LEU A 183 0.93 -4.06 -15.76
N TYR A 184 0.45 -5.06 -15.04
CA TYR A 184 0.36 -6.44 -15.54
C TYR A 184 -0.56 -6.59 -16.76
N THR A 185 -1.53 -5.67 -16.93
CA THR A 185 -2.37 -5.70 -18.14
C THR A 185 -1.58 -5.47 -19.43
N THR A 186 -0.43 -4.79 -19.35
CA THR A 186 0.42 -4.54 -20.53
C THR A 186 1.05 -5.82 -21.10
N PHE A 187 1.12 -6.88 -20.30
CA PHE A 187 1.71 -8.18 -20.68
C PHE A 187 0.67 -9.21 -21.11
N GLN A 188 -0.63 -8.86 -21.07
CA GLN A 188 -1.68 -9.78 -21.49
C GLN A 188 -1.71 -9.89 -23.02
N PRO A 189 -1.98 -11.10 -23.60
CA PRO A 189 -2.12 -11.26 -25.03
C PRO A 189 -3.21 -10.34 -25.58
N GLY A 190 -2.87 -9.52 -26.58
CA GLY A 190 -3.80 -8.56 -27.21
C GLY A 190 -3.86 -7.20 -26.53
N ALA A 191 -3.06 -6.95 -25.50
CA ALA A 191 -2.94 -5.61 -24.96
C ALA A 191 -2.44 -4.65 -26.05
N PRO A 192 -3.09 -3.47 -26.25
CA PRO A 192 -2.62 -2.48 -27.19
C PRO A 192 -1.20 -2.06 -26.77
N ALA A 193 -0.25 -2.07 -27.70
CA ALA A 193 1.03 -1.42 -27.45
C ALA A 193 0.72 0.00 -26.98
N SER A 194 1.06 0.35 -25.73
CA SER A 194 0.79 1.66 -25.14
C SER A 194 1.52 2.72 -25.98
N GLY A 195 0.86 3.13 -27.06
CA GLY A 195 1.30 4.21 -27.92
C GLY A 195 0.89 5.53 -27.27
N ARG A 196 1.81 6.47 -27.29
CA ARG A 196 1.66 7.86 -26.87
C ARG A 196 0.31 8.46 -27.28
N PRO A 197 -0.22 9.40 -26.45
CA PRO A 197 -1.10 10.41 -27.01
C PRO A 197 -0.35 11.30 -27.98
#